data_aa8426780fdd485803190564fe49e565
#
_entry.id   aa8426780fdd485803190564fe49e565
#
_cell.length_a   1.000
_cell.length_b   1.000
_cell.length_c   1.000
_cell.angle_alpha   90.00
_cell.angle_beta   90.00
_cell.angle_gamma   90.00
#
_symmetry.space_group_name_H-M   'P 1'
#
loop_
_entity.id
_entity.type
_entity.pdbx_description
1 polymer ?
#
loop_
_entity_poly.entity_id
_entity_poly.type
_entity_poly.pdbx_seq_one_letter_code
_entity_poly.pdbx_strand_id
1 'polypeptide(L)'
;MKAFEDATTLSCGRFMYPSPFLGRVKKYLSVGSERKLKDSIKIVHEFADNIIKSRMEQKVEKEDDLLSRFIATDENSPEFLRDIIISFILAGRDTTSSALSWFFWLLSSKPEVKQNILKELDKIQVRNSKKLGETYSLDELRDMHYLHAAISEAMRLYPPVPVDTKACLTDDILPDGTFVGKGWFVTYHTYAMGRMERIWGKNCSEFLPERWLENNGVCKQESPFRFPVFHAGPRMCLGKDMAYIQMKSIAAAVIERFEMDVESKDKVPEHLLSLTLRMKDGLSVKVKERCVGEIDLGTIV
;
A
#
# COMPACT_ATOMS: atom_id res chain seq x y z
N MET A 1 -6.00 -2.48 16.66
CA MET A 1 -4.85 -2.13 15.79
C MET A 1 -3.60 -2.92 16.16
N LYS A 2 -3.05 -2.79 17.38
CA LYS A 2 -1.83 -3.50 17.82
C LYS A 2 -1.87 -5.02 17.62
N ALA A 3 -3.01 -5.69 17.85
CA ALA A 3 -3.13 -7.13 17.65
C ALA A 3 -2.94 -7.57 16.18
N PHE A 4 -3.42 -6.78 15.21
CA PHE A 4 -3.16 -7.03 13.78
C PHE A 4 -1.67 -6.90 13.46
N GLU A 5 -1.00 -5.87 13.98
CA GLU A 5 0.44 -5.65 13.77
C GLU A 5 1.29 -6.77 14.39
N ASP A 6 0.95 -7.16 15.62
CA ASP A 6 1.61 -8.27 16.30
C ASP A 6 1.39 -9.58 15.53
N ALA A 7 0.15 -9.86 15.08
CA ALA A 7 -0.17 -11.07 14.34
C ALA A 7 0.62 -11.15 13.01
N THR A 8 0.68 -10.07 12.23
CA THR A 8 1.41 -10.03 10.96
C THR A 8 2.92 -10.15 11.18
N THR A 9 3.49 -9.39 12.11
CA THR A 9 4.93 -9.40 12.41
C THR A 9 5.39 -10.76 12.94
N LEU A 10 4.64 -11.35 13.88
CA LEU A 10 4.98 -12.65 14.45
C LEU A 10 4.78 -13.79 13.44
N SER A 11 3.79 -13.69 12.55
CA SER A 11 3.62 -14.65 11.45
C SER A 11 4.80 -14.61 10.48
N CYS A 12 5.29 -13.41 10.12
CA CYS A 12 6.51 -13.25 9.33
C CYS A 12 7.74 -13.82 10.04
N GLY A 13 7.84 -13.61 11.34
CA GLY A 13 8.96 -14.13 12.15
C GLY A 13 9.11 -15.66 12.07
N ARG A 14 8.05 -16.39 11.74
CA ARG A 14 8.12 -17.85 11.53
C ARG A 14 9.03 -18.25 10.36
N PHE A 15 9.12 -17.44 9.32
CA PHE A 15 10.02 -17.68 8.18
C PHE A 15 11.50 -17.55 8.56
N MET A 16 11.79 -16.92 9.71
CA MET A 16 13.15 -16.72 10.21
C MET A 16 13.62 -17.81 11.17
N TYR A 17 12.80 -18.82 11.46
CA TYR A 17 13.24 -19.92 12.30
C TYR A 17 14.34 -20.75 11.61
N PRO A 18 15.48 -20.97 12.28
CA PRO A 18 16.59 -21.73 11.69
C PRO A 18 16.23 -23.18 11.31
N SER A 19 15.16 -23.70 11.93
CA SER A 19 14.65 -25.04 11.68
C SER A 19 13.11 -25.07 11.78
N PRO A 20 12.44 -25.69 10.80
CA PRO A 20 10.99 -25.91 10.86
C PRO A 20 10.55 -26.71 12.09
N PHE A 21 11.42 -27.57 12.60
CA PHE A 21 11.18 -28.37 13.81
C PHE A 21 11.02 -27.46 15.05
N LEU A 22 11.89 -26.49 15.20
CA LEU A 22 11.84 -25.53 16.32
C LEU A 22 10.54 -24.72 16.31
N GLY A 23 10.09 -24.33 15.14
CA GLY A 23 8.81 -23.64 14.96
C GLY A 23 7.62 -24.53 15.37
N ARG A 24 7.63 -25.83 14.99
CA ARG A 24 6.58 -26.79 15.38
C ARG A 24 6.54 -26.99 16.91
N VAL A 25 7.69 -27.15 17.54
CA VAL A 25 7.77 -27.33 19.02
C VAL A 25 7.26 -26.09 19.75
N LYS A 26 7.68 -24.88 19.37
CA LYS A 26 7.18 -23.63 19.97
C LYS A 26 5.67 -23.48 19.79
N LYS A 27 5.15 -23.82 18.60
CA LYS A 27 3.71 -23.80 18.31
C LYS A 27 2.94 -24.78 19.18
N TYR A 28 3.42 -26.01 19.32
CA TYR A 28 2.79 -27.06 20.15
C TYR A 28 2.77 -26.65 21.62
N LEU A 29 3.87 -26.14 22.14
CA LEU A 29 3.98 -25.72 23.54
C LEU A 29 3.33 -24.35 23.81
N SER A 30 2.92 -23.62 22.76
CA SER A 30 2.36 -22.27 22.89
C SER A 30 3.22 -21.34 23.74
N VAL A 31 4.55 -21.29 23.50
CA VAL A 31 5.49 -20.50 24.29
C VAL A 31 6.05 -19.32 23.51
N GLY A 32 6.45 -18.25 24.22
CA GLY A 32 7.11 -17.09 23.66
C GLY A 32 6.29 -16.38 22.57
N SER A 33 6.88 -16.22 21.39
CA SER A 33 6.24 -15.56 20.24
C SER A 33 4.96 -16.27 19.77
N GLU A 34 4.86 -17.61 19.90
CA GLU A 34 3.70 -18.36 19.48
C GLU A 34 2.49 -18.13 20.41
N ARG A 35 2.72 -17.99 21.73
CA ARG A 35 1.67 -17.60 22.67
C ARG A 35 1.12 -16.21 22.33
N LYS A 36 2.02 -15.23 22.17
CA LYS A 36 1.64 -13.86 21.80
C LYS A 36 0.88 -13.83 20.48
N LEU A 37 1.31 -14.61 19.48
CA LEU A 37 0.62 -14.72 18.19
C LEU A 37 -0.80 -15.28 18.37
N LYS A 38 -0.97 -16.35 19.16
CA LYS A 38 -2.28 -16.94 19.44
C LYS A 38 -3.21 -15.94 20.11
N ASP A 39 -2.73 -15.20 21.11
CA ASP A 39 -3.52 -14.16 21.79
C ASP A 39 -3.92 -13.03 20.83
N SER A 40 -3.00 -12.60 19.98
CA SER A 40 -3.26 -11.58 18.96
C SER A 40 -4.29 -12.04 17.92
N ILE A 41 -4.19 -13.29 17.42
CA ILE A 41 -5.16 -13.87 16.49
C ILE A 41 -6.55 -13.93 17.12
N LYS A 42 -6.64 -14.30 18.41
CA LYS A 42 -7.92 -14.33 19.11
C LYS A 42 -8.61 -12.96 19.09
N ILE A 43 -7.88 -11.89 19.41
CA ILE A 43 -8.41 -10.52 19.38
C ILE A 43 -8.84 -10.12 17.95
N VAL A 44 -8.06 -10.51 16.94
CA VAL A 44 -8.40 -10.25 15.54
C VAL A 44 -9.68 -10.98 15.12
N HIS A 45 -9.85 -12.23 15.51
CA HIS A 45 -11.06 -13.01 15.24
C HIS A 45 -12.27 -12.40 15.95
N GLU A 46 -12.18 -12.10 17.25
CA GLU A 46 -13.25 -11.46 18.01
C GLU A 46 -13.67 -10.12 17.38
N PHE A 47 -12.73 -9.35 16.90
CA PHE A 47 -13.01 -8.10 16.18
C PHE A 47 -13.81 -8.33 14.89
N ALA A 48 -13.40 -9.30 14.07
CA ALA A 48 -14.10 -9.63 12.83
C ALA A 48 -15.49 -10.22 13.09
N ASP A 49 -15.62 -11.12 14.07
CA ASP A 49 -16.89 -11.73 14.47
C ASP A 49 -17.88 -10.66 14.98
N ASN A 50 -17.42 -9.66 15.72
CA ASN A 50 -18.25 -8.56 16.18
C ASN A 50 -18.76 -7.68 15.00
N ILE A 51 -17.94 -7.46 13.96
CA ILE A 51 -18.39 -6.77 12.75
C ILE A 51 -19.49 -7.55 12.04
N ILE A 52 -19.31 -8.86 11.86
CA ILE A 52 -20.30 -9.73 11.21
C ILE A 52 -21.61 -9.69 12.00
N LYS A 53 -21.54 -9.89 13.33
CA LYS A 53 -22.69 -9.88 14.21
C LYS A 53 -23.45 -8.56 14.15
N SER A 54 -22.74 -7.45 14.29
CA SER A 54 -23.33 -6.10 14.19
C SER A 54 -24.03 -5.89 12.85
N ARG A 55 -23.43 -6.36 11.75
CA ARG A 55 -24.03 -6.23 10.42
C ARG A 55 -25.28 -7.10 10.26
N MET A 56 -25.27 -8.33 10.78
CA MET A 56 -26.43 -9.24 10.74
C MET A 56 -27.60 -8.76 11.62
N GLU A 57 -27.31 -8.09 12.73
CA GLU A 57 -28.33 -7.51 13.63
C GLU A 57 -28.95 -6.23 13.06
N GLN A 58 -28.20 -5.46 12.29
CA GLN A 58 -28.69 -4.29 11.58
C GLN A 58 -29.53 -4.78 10.39
N LYS A 59 -30.86 -4.83 10.55
CA LYS A 59 -31.82 -5.02 9.46
C LYS A 59 -31.86 -3.79 8.55
N VAL A 60 -30.70 -3.28 8.13
CA VAL A 60 -30.60 -2.09 7.25
C VAL A 60 -30.96 -2.52 5.84
N GLU A 61 -31.93 -1.85 5.24
CA GLU A 61 -32.25 -1.92 3.83
C GLU A 61 -30.96 -1.88 3.01
N LYS A 62 -30.77 -2.89 2.16
CA LYS A 62 -29.69 -3.10 1.17
C LYS A 62 -28.56 -2.05 1.19
N GLU A 63 -27.66 -2.13 2.15
CA GLU A 63 -26.37 -1.48 1.98
C GLU A 63 -25.57 -2.28 0.95
N ASP A 64 -25.16 -1.61 -0.10
CA ASP A 64 -24.47 -2.23 -1.24
C ASP A 64 -22.96 -2.32 -0.98
N ASP A 65 -22.58 -2.69 0.26
CA ASP A 65 -21.20 -2.94 0.63
C ASP A 65 -20.78 -4.41 0.42
N LEU A 66 -19.47 -4.62 0.38
CA LEU A 66 -18.89 -5.91 0.08
C LEU A 66 -19.29 -6.99 1.09
N LEU A 67 -19.31 -6.69 2.39
CA LEU A 67 -19.67 -7.64 3.44
C LEU A 67 -21.13 -8.05 3.33
N SER A 68 -22.04 -7.10 3.08
CA SER A 68 -23.46 -7.37 2.86
C SER A 68 -23.69 -8.31 1.68
N ARG A 69 -22.92 -8.16 0.60
CA ARG A 69 -22.99 -9.08 -0.56
C ARG A 69 -22.55 -10.50 -0.19
N PHE A 70 -21.48 -10.65 0.61
CA PHE A 70 -21.05 -11.98 1.09
C PHE A 70 -22.03 -12.60 2.09
N ILE A 71 -22.64 -11.81 2.98
CA ILE A 71 -23.65 -12.27 3.92
C ILE A 71 -24.92 -12.74 3.18
N ALA A 72 -25.31 -12.05 2.12
CA ALA A 72 -26.49 -12.39 1.32
C ALA A 72 -26.36 -13.73 0.56
N THR A 73 -25.16 -14.30 0.49
CA THR A 73 -24.91 -15.63 -0.08
C THR A 73 -25.01 -16.67 1.03
N ASP A 74 -26.12 -17.37 1.14
CA ASP A 74 -26.45 -18.34 2.22
C ASP A 74 -25.45 -19.51 2.37
N GLU A 75 -24.52 -19.69 1.43
CA GLU A 75 -23.52 -20.74 1.43
C GLU A 75 -22.26 -20.38 2.26
N ASN A 76 -22.14 -19.15 2.77
CA ASN A 76 -20.93 -18.68 3.42
C ASN A 76 -20.94 -19.01 4.94
N SER A 77 -19.98 -19.82 5.39
CA SER A 77 -19.82 -20.09 6.82
C SER A 77 -19.34 -18.84 7.60
N PRO A 78 -19.60 -18.75 8.90
CA PRO A 78 -19.08 -17.68 9.75
C PRO A 78 -17.55 -17.56 9.69
N GLU A 79 -16.85 -18.69 9.61
CA GLU A 79 -15.39 -18.74 9.48
C GLU A 79 -14.94 -18.10 8.15
N PHE A 80 -15.62 -18.39 7.06
CA PHE A 80 -15.32 -17.82 5.75
C PHE A 80 -15.55 -16.30 5.73
N LEU A 81 -16.65 -15.81 6.30
CA LEU A 81 -16.93 -14.38 6.42
C LEU A 81 -15.87 -13.66 7.26
N ARG A 82 -15.47 -14.27 8.36
CA ARG A 82 -14.39 -13.76 9.22
C ARG A 82 -13.07 -13.65 8.45
N ASP A 83 -12.69 -14.70 7.72
CA ASP A 83 -11.45 -14.75 6.95
C ASP A 83 -11.45 -13.72 5.81
N ILE A 84 -12.60 -13.48 5.19
CA ILE A 84 -12.79 -12.42 4.20
C ILE A 84 -12.53 -11.04 4.81
N ILE A 85 -13.16 -10.72 5.95
CA ILE A 85 -12.97 -9.42 6.62
C ILE A 85 -11.50 -9.21 6.97
N ILE A 86 -10.86 -10.22 7.59
CA ILE A 86 -9.44 -10.15 7.95
C ILE A 86 -8.58 -9.92 6.71
N SER A 87 -8.85 -10.63 5.62
CA SER A 87 -8.10 -10.50 4.36
C SER A 87 -8.21 -9.09 3.78
N PHE A 88 -9.40 -8.51 3.73
CA PHE A 88 -9.59 -7.14 3.22
C PHE A 88 -8.95 -6.08 4.13
N ILE A 89 -9.02 -6.25 5.46
CA ILE A 89 -8.38 -5.32 6.39
C ILE A 89 -6.85 -5.36 6.22
N LEU A 90 -6.26 -6.55 6.15
CA LEU A 90 -4.82 -6.71 5.95
C LEU A 90 -4.37 -6.16 4.60
N ALA A 91 -5.08 -6.50 3.52
CA ALA A 91 -4.73 -6.07 2.18
C ALA A 91 -4.86 -4.56 2.00
N GLY A 92 -5.96 -3.95 2.47
CA GLY A 92 -6.27 -2.54 2.20
C GLY A 92 -5.61 -1.55 3.16
N ARG A 93 -5.32 -1.96 4.39
CA ARG A 93 -4.75 -1.08 5.42
C ARG A 93 -3.22 -0.99 5.36
N ASP A 94 -2.56 -2.13 5.51
CA ASP A 94 -1.11 -2.17 5.75
C ASP A 94 -0.32 -1.80 4.49
N THR A 95 -0.80 -2.17 3.32
CA THR A 95 -0.16 -1.83 2.05
C THR A 95 -0.32 -0.35 1.73
N THR A 96 -1.53 0.21 1.87
CA THR A 96 -1.81 1.62 1.59
C THR A 96 -1.08 2.55 2.57
N SER A 97 -1.06 2.20 3.87
CA SER A 97 -0.33 3.00 4.87
C SER A 97 1.18 2.96 4.65
N SER A 98 1.73 1.80 4.27
CA SER A 98 3.15 1.68 3.90
C SER A 98 3.48 2.56 2.69
N ALA A 99 2.69 2.48 1.61
CA ALA A 99 2.87 3.30 0.41
C ALA A 99 2.88 4.80 0.73
N LEU A 100 1.89 5.27 1.50
CA LEU A 100 1.78 6.68 1.87
C LEU A 100 2.92 7.15 2.78
N SER A 101 3.37 6.32 3.72
CA SER A 101 4.51 6.67 4.59
C SER A 101 5.78 6.91 3.78
N TRP A 102 6.11 6.02 2.85
CA TRP A 102 7.26 6.17 1.98
C TRP A 102 7.09 7.32 0.98
N PHE A 103 5.88 7.53 0.47
CA PHE A 103 5.57 8.66 -0.40
C PHE A 103 5.82 10.00 0.30
N PHE A 104 5.30 10.19 1.51
CA PHE A 104 5.51 11.44 2.25
C PHE A 104 6.97 11.65 2.66
N TRP A 105 7.69 10.59 3.00
CA TRP A 105 9.11 10.68 3.26
C TRP A 105 9.89 11.13 2.02
N LEU A 106 9.65 10.51 0.86
CA LEU A 106 10.27 10.92 -0.41
C LEU A 106 9.93 12.36 -0.79
N LEU A 107 8.65 12.73 -0.64
CA LEU A 107 8.16 14.06 -0.96
C LEU A 107 8.81 15.15 -0.08
N SER A 108 9.17 14.83 1.15
CA SER A 108 9.78 15.78 2.09
C SER A 108 11.13 16.33 1.61
N SER A 109 11.84 15.56 0.78
CA SER A 109 13.14 15.94 0.20
C SER A 109 13.03 16.48 -1.23
N LYS A 110 11.81 16.68 -1.76
CA LYS A 110 11.55 17.04 -3.15
C LYS A 110 10.52 18.19 -3.25
N PRO A 111 10.92 19.41 -2.88
CA PRO A 111 10.01 20.57 -2.91
C PRO A 111 9.41 20.85 -4.27
N GLU A 112 10.16 20.61 -5.36
CA GLU A 112 9.70 20.77 -6.73
C GLU A 112 8.55 19.82 -7.09
N VAL A 113 8.60 18.56 -6.63
CA VAL A 113 7.52 17.60 -6.82
C VAL A 113 6.28 18.02 -6.05
N LYS A 114 6.46 18.46 -4.79
CA LYS A 114 5.38 18.99 -3.96
C LYS A 114 4.68 20.19 -4.62
N GLN A 115 5.45 21.11 -5.17
CA GLN A 115 4.91 22.27 -5.89
C GLN A 115 4.12 21.87 -7.14
N ASN A 116 4.58 20.89 -7.90
CA ASN A 116 3.84 20.40 -9.06
C ASN A 116 2.52 19.72 -8.68
N ILE A 117 2.51 18.97 -7.58
CA ILE A 117 1.27 18.41 -7.03
C ILE A 117 0.31 19.54 -6.63
N LEU A 118 0.78 20.56 -5.90
CA LEU A 118 -0.06 21.69 -5.49
C LEU A 118 -0.64 22.44 -6.68
N LYS A 119 0.16 22.67 -7.74
CA LYS A 119 -0.33 23.28 -8.99
C LYS A 119 -1.41 22.44 -9.69
N GLU A 120 -1.31 21.12 -9.64
CA GLU A 120 -2.34 20.21 -10.16
C GLU A 120 -3.63 20.32 -9.35
N LEU A 121 -3.54 20.27 -8.01
CA LEU A 121 -4.68 20.39 -7.11
C LEU A 121 -5.39 21.74 -7.27
N ASP A 122 -4.63 22.84 -7.32
CA ASP A 122 -5.17 24.19 -7.54
C ASP A 122 -5.97 24.29 -8.85
N LYS A 123 -5.42 23.76 -9.95
CA LYS A 123 -6.13 23.73 -11.25
C LYS A 123 -7.46 22.97 -11.16
N ILE A 124 -7.50 21.85 -10.43
CA ILE A 124 -8.72 21.06 -10.28
C ILE A 124 -9.73 21.82 -9.42
N GLN A 125 -9.29 22.49 -8.36
CA GLN A 125 -10.15 23.30 -7.49
C GLN A 125 -10.75 24.48 -8.24
N VAL A 126 -9.93 25.25 -8.96
CA VAL A 126 -10.40 26.40 -9.73
C VAL A 126 -11.40 25.97 -10.80
N ARG A 127 -11.10 24.88 -11.56
CA ARG A 127 -12.00 24.34 -12.58
C ARG A 127 -13.40 23.98 -12.01
N ASN A 128 -13.44 23.42 -10.80
CA ASN A 128 -14.66 22.91 -10.18
C ASN A 128 -15.24 23.86 -9.13
N SER A 129 -14.71 25.09 -8.99
CA SER A 129 -15.14 26.11 -8.00
C SER A 129 -15.17 25.57 -6.57
N LYS A 130 -14.20 24.72 -6.22
CA LYS A 130 -14.11 24.09 -4.88
C LYS A 130 -13.47 25.02 -3.87
N LYS A 131 -13.89 24.84 -2.62
CA LYS A 131 -13.23 25.47 -1.47
C LYS A 131 -12.16 24.56 -0.89
N LEU A 132 -11.18 25.16 -0.26
CA LEU A 132 -10.13 24.43 0.46
C LEU A 132 -10.75 23.47 1.49
N GLY A 133 -10.33 22.20 1.46
CA GLY A 133 -10.80 21.15 2.37
C GLY A 133 -12.07 20.43 1.95
N GLU A 134 -12.67 20.76 0.82
CA GLU A 134 -13.75 19.97 0.25
C GLU A 134 -13.22 18.64 -0.32
N THR A 135 -14.00 17.57 -0.12
CA THR A 135 -13.63 16.23 -0.60
C THR A 135 -13.63 16.15 -2.11
N TYR A 136 -12.64 15.51 -2.69
CA TYR A 136 -12.56 15.28 -4.12
C TYR A 136 -13.50 14.16 -4.58
N SER A 137 -14.19 14.37 -5.71
CA SER A 137 -14.99 13.35 -6.38
C SER A 137 -14.10 12.30 -7.05
N LEU A 138 -14.69 11.17 -7.47
CA LEU A 138 -13.93 10.13 -8.18
C LEU A 138 -13.33 10.64 -9.50
N ASP A 139 -14.04 11.50 -10.22
CA ASP A 139 -13.56 12.04 -11.50
C ASP A 139 -12.42 13.02 -11.27
N GLU A 140 -12.50 13.88 -10.26
CA GLU A 140 -11.41 14.76 -9.86
C GLU A 140 -10.16 13.96 -9.43
N LEU A 141 -10.34 12.87 -8.68
CA LEU A 141 -9.23 11.99 -8.32
C LEU A 141 -8.62 11.29 -9.55
N ARG A 142 -9.40 10.96 -10.56
CA ARG A 142 -8.90 10.40 -11.83
C ARG A 142 -8.03 11.40 -12.57
N ASP A 143 -8.39 12.67 -12.56
CA ASP A 143 -7.67 13.76 -13.24
C ASP A 143 -6.34 14.15 -12.55
N MET A 144 -6.07 13.66 -11.35
CA MET A 144 -4.79 13.86 -10.64
C MET A 144 -3.69 12.98 -11.26
N HIS A 145 -3.14 13.38 -12.37
CA HIS A 145 -2.13 12.61 -13.12
C HIS A 145 -0.74 12.73 -12.52
N TYR A 146 -0.33 13.93 -12.09
CA TYR A 146 0.99 14.15 -11.49
C TYR A 146 1.07 13.50 -10.10
N LEU A 147 0.02 13.63 -9.29
CA LEU A 147 -0.06 12.94 -8.00
C LEU A 147 -0.06 11.42 -8.17
N HIS A 148 -0.77 10.89 -9.17
CA HIS A 148 -0.74 9.46 -9.50
C HIS A 148 0.68 9.01 -9.89
N ALA A 149 1.37 9.80 -10.71
CA ALA A 149 2.75 9.57 -11.12
C ALA A 149 3.70 9.56 -9.92
N ALA A 150 3.58 10.53 -9.01
CA ALA A 150 4.41 10.63 -7.81
C ALA A 150 4.19 9.44 -6.85
N ILE A 151 2.94 9.01 -6.64
CA ILE A 151 2.62 7.82 -5.84
C ILE A 151 3.17 6.56 -6.50
N SER A 152 3.04 6.42 -7.82
CA SER A 152 3.57 5.26 -8.56
C SER A 152 5.09 5.18 -8.46
N GLU A 153 5.78 6.31 -8.57
CA GLU A 153 7.23 6.40 -8.43
C GLU A 153 7.69 6.07 -7.01
N ALA A 154 6.94 6.53 -6.00
CA ALA A 154 7.21 6.15 -4.61
C ALA A 154 7.08 4.64 -4.40
N MET A 155 6.03 4.02 -4.92
CA MET A 155 5.84 2.57 -4.84
C MET A 155 6.85 1.78 -5.68
N ARG A 156 7.39 2.35 -6.76
CA ARG A 156 8.49 1.74 -7.50
C ARG A 156 9.75 1.62 -6.64
N LEU A 157 10.10 2.70 -5.93
CA LEU A 157 11.26 2.73 -5.05
C LEU A 157 10.99 1.97 -3.74
N TYR A 158 9.84 2.15 -3.14
CA TYR A 158 9.46 1.54 -1.86
C TYR A 158 8.11 0.81 -1.99
N PRO A 159 8.11 -0.36 -2.67
CA PRO A 159 6.88 -1.12 -2.87
C PRO A 159 6.36 -1.63 -1.52
N PRO A 160 5.04 -1.49 -1.24
CA PRO A 160 4.45 -2.03 -0.01
C PRO A 160 4.73 -3.52 0.21
N VAL A 161 4.75 -4.31 -0.87
CA VAL A 161 5.16 -5.71 -0.86
C VAL A 161 6.49 -5.83 -1.61
N PRO A 162 7.63 -5.87 -0.89
CA PRO A 162 8.97 -5.78 -1.49
C PRO A 162 9.41 -7.07 -2.18
N VAL A 163 8.80 -8.19 -1.84
CA VAL A 163 9.12 -9.52 -2.34
C VAL A 163 7.88 -10.40 -2.33
N ASP A 164 7.68 -11.20 -3.37
CA ASP A 164 6.65 -12.22 -3.41
C ASP A 164 7.19 -13.55 -3.95
N THR A 165 6.57 -14.65 -3.52
CA THR A 165 7.02 -16.00 -3.82
C THR A 165 5.86 -16.86 -4.28
N LYS A 166 6.09 -17.64 -5.33
CA LYS A 166 5.15 -18.64 -5.85
C LYS A 166 5.75 -20.02 -5.73
N ALA A 167 4.93 -21.00 -5.33
CA ALA A 167 5.32 -22.39 -5.32
C ALA A 167 4.94 -23.06 -6.67
N CYS A 168 5.87 -23.81 -7.26
CA CYS A 168 5.60 -24.56 -8.47
C CYS A 168 4.75 -25.79 -8.15
N LEU A 169 3.61 -25.92 -8.81
CA LEU A 169 2.71 -27.06 -8.67
C LEU A 169 3.15 -28.26 -9.53
N THR A 170 3.80 -27.98 -10.64
CA THR A 170 4.36 -28.97 -11.61
C THR A 170 5.72 -28.48 -12.04
N ASP A 171 6.52 -29.39 -12.64
CA ASP A 171 7.75 -28.98 -13.33
C ASP A 171 7.42 -28.03 -14.48
N ASP A 172 8.26 -26.99 -14.65
CA ASP A 172 8.06 -25.95 -15.66
C ASP A 172 9.41 -25.42 -16.16
N ILE A 173 9.38 -24.73 -17.30
CA ILE A 173 10.54 -24.05 -17.88
C ILE A 173 10.16 -22.57 -18.05
N LEU A 174 10.93 -21.69 -17.41
CA LEU A 174 10.73 -20.24 -17.54
C LEU A 174 11.09 -19.77 -18.96
N PRO A 175 10.61 -18.57 -19.38
CA PRO A 175 10.86 -18.04 -20.73
C PRO A 175 12.34 -17.90 -21.12
N ASP A 176 13.23 -17.79 -20.14
CA ASP A 176 14.69 -17.74 -20.35
C ASP A 176 15.36 -19.12 -20.41
N GLY A 177 14.57 -20.21 -20.38
CA GLY A 177 15.06 -21.59 -20.41
C GLY A 177 15.38 -22.16 -19.01
N THR A 178 15.21 -21.42 -17.94
CA THR A 178 15.47 -21.91 -16.59
C THR A 178 14.43 -22.96 -16.18
N PHE A 179 14.90 -24.17 -15.84
CA PHE A 179 14.04 -25.23 -15.30
C PHE A 179 13.64 -24.91 -13.85
N VAL A 180 12.37 -25.16 -13.51
CA VAL A 180 11.83 -25.04 -12.15
C VAL A 180 11.06 -26.31 -11.80
N GLY A 181 11.52 -27.04 -10.77
CA GLY A 181 10.93 -28.29 -10.36
C GLY A 181 9.67 -28.11 -9.49
N LYS A 182 8.80 -29.12 -9.52
CA LYS A 182 7.62 -29.21 -8.63
C LYS A 182 8.03 -29.04 -7.17
N GLY A 183 7.29 -28.17 -6.45
CA GLY A 183 7.54 -27.84 -5.04
C GLY A 183 8.65 -26.81 -4.82
N TRP A 184 9.34 -26.37 -5.87
CA TRP A 184 10.28 -25.26 -5.74
C TRP A 184 9.57 -23.93 -5.58
N PHE A 185 10.29 -22.96 -5.01
CA PHE A 185 9.80 -21.61 -4.84
C PHE A 185 10.47 -20.67 -5.84
N VAL A 186 9.68 -19.94 -6.59
CA VAL A 186 10.12 -18.84 -7.45
C VAL A 186 9.80 -17.53 -6.76
N THR A 187 10.83 -16.75 -6.50
CA THR A 187 10.73 -15.47 -5.77
C THR A 187 11.13 -14.33 -6.70
N TYR A 188 10.31 -13.29 -6.78
CA TYR A 188 10.66 -12.04 -7.43
C TYR A 188 10.69 -10.89 -6.44
N HIS A 189 11.70 -10.03 -6.60
CA HIS A 189 11.99 -8.93 -5.70
C HIS A 189 11.54 -7.61 -6.29
N THR A 190 10.31 -7.19 -6.03
CA THR A 190 9.75 -5.92 -6.52
C THR A 190 10.63 -4.73 -6.13
N TYR A 191 11.16 -4.73 -4.91
CA TYR A 191 12.08 -3.69 -4.41
C TYR A 191 13.37 -3.61 -5.24
N ALA A 192 13.98 -4.75 -5.55
CA ALA A 192 15.19 -4.78 -6.38
C ALA A 192 14.87 -4.42 -7.84
N MET A 193 13.79 -4.99 -8.42
CA MET A 193 13.36 -4.70 -9.79
C MET A 193 13.11 -3.20 -9.98
N GLY A 194 12.53 -2.52 -8.99
CA GLY A 194 12.32 -1.07 -9.02
C GLY A 194 13.61 -0.25 -9.13
N ARG A 195 14.78 -0.83 -8.82
CA ARG A 195 16.10 -0.18 -8.80
C ARG A 195 17.06 -0.71 -9.86
N MET A 196 16.59 -1.54 -10.80
CA MET A 196 17.44 -2.10 -11.84
C MET A 196 17.63 -1.11 -13.00
N GLU A 197 18.86 -0.75 -13.28
CA GLU A 197 19.23 0.18 -14.37
C GLU A 197 18.73 -0.33 -15.73
N ARG A 198 18.84 -1.62 -16.00
CA ARG A 198 18.34 -2.23 -17.25
C ARG A 198 16.84 -2.07 -17.47
N ILE A 199 16.05 -1.85 -16.38
CA ILE A 199 14.59 -1.68 -16.46
C ILE A 199 14.24 -0.17 -16.49
N TRP A 200 14.90 0.64 -15.64
CA TRP A 200 14.50 2.02 -15.35
C TRP A 200 15.50 3.08 -15.82
N GLY A 201 16.63 2.68 -16.40
CA GLY A 201 17.69 3.59 -16.84
C GLY A 201 18.65 3.99 -15.72
N LYS A 202 19.65 4.81 -16.06
CA LYS A 202 20.73 5.23 -15.15
C LYS A 202 20.26 5.95 -13.89
N ASN A 203 19.11 6.64 -13.97
CA ASN A 203 18.46 7.34 -12.87
C ASN A 203 17.45 6.47 -12.09
N CYS A 204 17.61 5.16 -12.12
CA CYS A 204 16.70 4.20 -11.47
C CYS A 204 16.58 4.39 -9.95
N SER A 205 17.56 4.99 -9.29
CA SER A 205 17.56 5.27 -7.86
C SER A 205 16.91 6.60 -7.48
N GLU A 206 16.60 7.45 -8.46
CA GLU A 206 16.05 8.78 -8.23
C GLU A 206 14.51 8.73 -8.15
N PHE A 207 13.95 9.63 -7.34
CA PHE A 207 12.50 9.83 -7.26
C PHE A 207 12.08 10.86 -8.31
N LEU A 208 11.61 10.41 -9.47
CA LEU A 208 11.25 11.19 -10.65
C LEU A 208 9.84 10.85 -11.14
N PRO A 209 8.80 11.55 -10.67
CA PRO A 209 7.43 11.34 -11.13
C PRO A 209 7.24 11.49 -12.63
N GLU A 210 8.03 12.34 -13.28
CA GLU A 210 8.00 12.61 -14.72
C GLU A 210 8.22 11.33 -15.57
N ARG A 211 8.84 10.31 -15.00
CA ARG A 211 8.99 8.97 -15.60
C ARG A 211 7.65 8.34 -16.01
N TRP A 212 6.60 8.71 -15.31
CA TRP A 212 5.24 8.17 -15.46
C TRP A 212 4.33 9.03 -16.33
N LEU A 213 4.83 10.16 -16.85
CA LEU A 213 4.04 11.10 -17.62
C LEU A 213 4.34 10.96 -19.11
N GLU A 214 3.31 11.14 -19.93
CA GLU A 214 3.40 11.40 -21.34
C GLU A 214 3.68 12.89 -21.60
N ASN A 215 4.01 13.24 -22.84
CA ASN A 215 4.32 14.64 -23.23
C ASN A 215 3.14 15.61 -22.99
N ASN A 216 1.91 15.09 -22.92
CA ASN A 216 0.70 15.86 -22.63
C ASN A 216 0.40 15.98 -21.12
N GLY A 217 1.27 15.46 -20.25
CA GLY A 217 1.10 15.46 -18.79
C GLY A 217 0.17 14.39 -18.25
N VAL A 218 -0.39 13.53 -19.09
CA VAL A 218 -1.25 12.41 -18.66
C VAL A 218 -0.37 11.27 -18.12
N CYS A 219 -0.79 10.65 -17.03
CA CYS A 219 -0.08 9.52 -16.46
C CYS A 219 -0.27 8.28 -17.35
N LYS A 220 0.85 7.72 -17.84
CA LYS A 220 0.87 6.48 -18.62
C LYS A 220 0.78 5.26 -17.72
N GLN A 221 0.17 4.20 -18.22
CA GLN A 221 0.19 2.90 -17.58
C GLN A 221 1.47 2.15 -17.96
N GLU A 222 2.20 1.70 -16.96
CA GLU A 222 3.33 0.79 -17.18
C GLU A 222 2.88 -0.66 -17.23
N SER A 223 3.63 -1.48 -17.96
CA SER A 223 3.44 -2.93 -17.97
C SER A 223 3.55 -3.51 -16.56
N PRO A 224 2.61 -4.37 -16.14
CA PRO A 224 2.66 -5.00 -14.82
C PRO A 224 3.88 -5.92 -14.66
N PHE A 225 4.51 -6.34 -15.74
CA PHE A 225 5.77 -7.11 -15.71
C PHE A 225 6.99 -6.21 -15.47
N ARG A 226 6.91 -4.93 -15.82
CA ARG A 226 7.94 -3.94 -15.54
C ARG A 226 7.74 -3.30 -14.17
N PHE A 227 6.49 -3.10 -13.76
CA PHE A 227 6.05 -2.51 -12.49
C PHE A 227 5.14 -3.49 -11.74
N PRO A 228 5.69 -4.57 -11.13
CA PRO A 228 4.90 -5.63 -10.51
C PRO A 228 4.42 -5.31 -9.09
N VAL A 229 4.28 -4.03 -8.71
CA VAL A 229 3.83 -3.60 -7.38
C VAL A 229 2.42 -4.11 -7.06
N PHE A 230 1.58 -4.26 -8.07
CA PHE A 230 0.23 -4.83 -7.97
C PHE A 230 0.14 -6.24 -8.56
N HIS A 231 1.28 -6.92 -8.73
CA HIS A 231 1.43 -8.21 -9.41
C HIS A 231 1.03 -8.16 -10.90
N ALA A 232 1.02 -9.33 -11.54
CA ALA A 232 0.65 -9.52 -12.94
C ALA A 232 -0.11 -10.85 -13.11
N GLY A 233 -0.88 -10.97 -14.21
CA GLY A 233 -1.62 -12.19 -14.56
C GLY A 233 -2.80 -12.47 -13.64
N PRO A 234 -3.22 -13.75 -13.49
CA PRO A 234 -4.44 -14.12 -12.76
C PRO A 234 -4.47 -13.75 -11.27
N ARG A 235 -3.30 -13.42 -10.70
CA ARG A 235 -3.14 -13.04 -9.29
C ARG A 235 -2.87 -11.54 -9.11
N MET A 236 -3.16 -10.74 -10.13
CA MET A 236 -3.06 -9.28 -10.04
C MET A 236 -3.96 -8.75 -8.90
N CYS A 237 -3.49 -7.70 -8.23
CA CYS A 237 -4.22 -7.08 -7.11
C CYS A 237 -5.63 -6.65 -7.53
N LEU A 238 -6.64 -7.19 -6.85
CA LEU A 238 -8.04 -6.85 -7.07
C LEU A 238 -8.34 -5.40 -6.65
N GLY A 239 -7.65 -4.89 -5.63
CA GLY A 239 -7.86 -3.56 -5.06
C GLY A 239 -7.01 -2.45 -5.67
N LYS A 240 -6.34 -2.65 -6.82
CA LYS A 240 -5.42 -1.66 -7.42
C LYS A 240 -6.05 -0.28 -7.57
N ASP A 241 -7.22 -0.20 -8.20
CA ASP A 241 -7.88 1.08 -8.47
C ASP A 241 -8.35 1.75 -7.17
N MET A 242 -8.90 0.97 -6.24
CA MET A 242 -9.29 1.44 -4.91
C MET A 242 -8.09 1.97 -4.11
N ALA A 243 -6.94 1.29 -4.17
CA ALA A 243 -5.72 1.73 -3.52
C ALA A 243 -5.25 3.08 -4.05
N TYR A 244 -5.25 3.30 -5.37
CA TYR A 244 -4.91 4.60 -5.95
C TYR A 244 -5.91 5.69 -5.57
N ILE A 245 -7.21 5.40 -5.57
CA ILE A 245 -8.25 6.35 -5.14
C ILE A 245 -8.01 6.76 -3.69
N GLN A 246 -7.80 5.81 -2.80
CA GLN A 246 -7.54 6.07 -1.37
C GLN A 246 -6.25 6.87 -1.18
N MET A 247 -5.15 6.45 -1.81
CA MET A 247 -3.86 7.13 -1.67
C MET A 247 -3.92 8.57 -2.21
N LYS A 248 -4.55 8.79 -3.38
CA LYS A 248 -4.70 10.14 -3.94
C LYS A 248 -5.60 11.01 -3.07
N SER A 249 -6.73 10.49 -2.59
CA SER A 249 -7.63 11.25 -1.72
C SER A 249 -6.95 11.69 -0.43
N ILE A 250 -6.23 10.79 0.24
CA ILE A 250 -5.51 11.10 1.48
C ILE A 250 -4.35 12.07 1.20
N ALA A 251 -3.54 11.78 0.19
CA ALA A 251 -2.36 12.59 -0.14
C ALA A 251 -2.77 14.01 -0.56
N ALA A 252 -3.79 14.17 -1.41
CA ALA A 252 -4.30 15.47 -1.82
C ALA A 252 -4.79 16.27 -0.62
N ALA A 253 -5.66 15.69 0.22
CA ALA A 253 -6.21 16.36 1.40
C ALA A 253 -5.12 16.80 2.39
N VAL A 254 -4.07 15.99 2.56
CA VAL A 254 -2.96 16.30 3.46
C VAL A 254 -2.05 17.39 2.87
N ILE A 255 -1.65 17.25 1.60
CA ILE A 255 -0.72 18.20 0.94
C ILE A 255 -1.36 19.57 0.79
N GLU A 256 -2.65 19.62 0.50
CA GLU A 256 -3.41 20.85 0.35
C GLU A 256 -3.52 21.63 1.66
N ARG A 257 -3.83 20.95 2.77
CA ARG A 257 -4.17 21.58 4.03
C ARG A 257 -2.99 21.79 4.95
N PHE A 258 -1.94 20.98 4.82
CA PHE A 258 -0.87 20.96 5.81
C PHE A 258 0.51 21.10 5.19
N GLU A 259 1.37 21.78 5.91
CA GLU A 259 2.81 21.70 5.76
C GLU A 259 3.33 20.62 6.70
N MET A 260 4.09 19.70 6.13
CA MET A 260 4.72 18.64 6.90
C MET A 260 6.24 18.81 6.84
N ASP A 261 6.85 18.90 8.01
CA ASP A 261 8.30 18.83 8.17
C ASP A 261 8.65 17.46 8.77
N VAL A 262 9.30 16.63 7.96
CA VAL A 262 9.69 15.28 8.36
C VAL A 262 10.97 15.36 9.18
N GLU A 263 10.92 14.85 10.40
CA GLU A 263 12.11 14.71 11.23
C GLU A 263 13.05 13.67 10.60
N SER A 264 14.32 13.98 10.47
CA SER A 264 15.34 13.10 9.87
C SER A 264 15.14 12.79 8.38
N LYS A 265 14.63 13.74 7.58
CA LYS A 265 14.44 13.61 6.12
C LYS A 265 15.71 13.21 5.34
N ASP A 266 16.89 13.52 5.87
CA ASP A 266 18.18 13.24 5.25
C ASP A 266 18.69 11.80 5.50
N LYS A 267 17.99 11.05 6.38
CA LYS A 267 18.34 9.66 6.70
C LYS A 267 17.25 8.72 6.18
N VAL A 268 17.66 7.70 5.44
CA VAL A 268 16.72 6.64 5.01
C VAL A 268 16.20 5.92 6.25
N PRO A 269 14.87 5.89 6.47
CA PRO A 269 14.28 5.20 7.61
C PRO A 269 14.61 3.70 7.61
N GLU A 270 14.88 3.15 8.77
CA GLU A 270 14.95 1.71 8.94
C GLU A 270 13.57 1.09 8.68
N HIS A 271 13.57 -0.10 8.11
CA HIS A 271 12.32 -0.83 7.88
C HIS A 271 12.28 -2.12 8.71
N LEU A 272 11.06 -2.52 9.07
CA LEU A 272 10.81 -3.76 9.80
C LEU A 272 10.70 -4.92 8.80
N LEU A 273 11.24 -6.06 9.20
CA LEU A 273 10.95 -7.32 8.49
C LEU A 273 9.49 -7.74 8.77
N SER A 274 8.63 -7.47 7.81
CA SER A 274 7.18 -7.73 7.88
C SER A 274 6.67 -8.14 6.50
N LEU A 275 5.38 -8.51 6.37
CA LEU A 275 4.73 -8.76 5.08
C LEU A 275 4.75 -7.52 4.19
N THR A 276 4.76 -6.34 4.80
CA THR A 276 4.85 -5.06 4.09
C THR A 276 6.14 -4.33 4.49
N LEU A 277 6.62 -3.45 3.60
CA LEU A 277 7.81 -2.62 3.81
C LEU A 277 7.47 -1.46 4.76
N ARG A 278 7.31 -1.77 6.05
CA ARG A 278 6.95 -0.77 7.07
C ARG A 278 8.18 -0.05 7.60
N MET A 279 8.06 1.25 7.80
CA MET A 279 9.07 2.01 8.54
C MET A 279 9.08 1.57 10.01
N LYS A 280 10.27 1.33 10.55
CA LYS A 280 10.46 1.14 11.98
C LYS A 280 10.11 2.46 12.69
N ASP A 281 9.31 2.36 13.73
CA ASP A 281 8.83 3.49 14.54
C ASP A 281 7.95 4.52 13.81
N GLY A 282 7.58 4.24 12.54
CA GLY A 282 6.74 5.11 11.71
C GLY A 282 7.48 6.30 11.11
N LEU A 283 6.73 7.31 10.64
CA LEU A 283 7.24 8.56 10.09
C LEU A 283 6.90 9.70 11.07
N SER A 284 7.93 10.22 11.75
CA SER A 284 7.75 11.37 12.66
C SER A 284 7.70 12.66 11.86
N VAL A 285 6.61 13.42 12.02
CA VAL A 285 6.35 14.66 11.28
C VAL A 285 5.87 15.77 12.21
N LYS A 286 6.34 17.00 11.99
CA LYS A 286 5.73 18.21 12.51
C LYS A 286 4.75 18.72 11.47
N VAL A 287 3.53 19.03 11.89
CA VAL A 287 2.45 19.45 11.01
C VAL A 287 2.04 20.88 11.37
N LYS A 288 1.97 21.75 10.35
CA LYS A 288 1.45 23.10 10.44
C LYS A 288 0.31 23.23 9.43
N GLU A 289 -0.80 23.85 9.82
CA GLU A 289 -1.90 24.17 8.91
C GLU A 289 -1.45 25.27 7.94
N ARG A 290 -1.78 25.12 6.64
CA ARG A 290 -1.50 26.17 5.63
C ARG A 290 -2.47 27.32 5.82
N CYS A 291 -1.94 28.54 5.91
CA CYS A 291 -2.78 29.73 5.85
C CYS A 291 -3.29 29.91 4.41
N VAL A 292 -4.60 30.15 4.27
CA VAL A 292 -5.22 30.53 2.99
C VAL A 292 -4.62 31.89 2.58
N GLY A 293 -3.72 31.87 1.57
CA GLY A 293 -3.06 33.10 1.07
C GLY A 293 -1.56 32.96 0.77
N GLU A 294 -0.90 31.90 1.19
CA GLU A 294 0.54 31.67 0.91
C GLU A 294 0.81 30.75 -0.29
N ILE A 295 0.01 30.81 -1.34
CA ILE A 295 0.46 30.31 -2.64
C ILE A 295 1.25 31.45 -3.26
N ASP A 296 2.55 31.46 -2.98
CA ASP A 296 3.49 32.33 -3.70
C ASP A 296 3.51 31.87 -5.17
N LEU A 297 2.62 32.46 -5.96
CA LEU A 297 2.66 32.40 -7.41
C LEU A 297 3.89 33.22 -7.83
N GLY A 298 5.07 32.58 -7.69
CA GLY A 298 6.32 33.17 -8.13
C GLY A 298 6.11 33.95 -9.40
N THR A 299 6.28 35.26 -9.31
CA THR A 299 6.18 36.22 -10.37
C THR A 299 6.92 35.72 -11.60
N ILE A 300 6.17 35.30 -12.63
CA ILE A 300 6.72 35.03 -13.95
C ILE A 300 7.00 36.43 -14.54
N VAL A 301 8.27 36.85 -14.49
CA VAL A 301 8.83 37.94 -15.33
C VAL A 301 9.46 37.29 -16.53
#